data_e8b2fd88f9bc1564e4b19fa0bb92e500
#
_entry.id   e8b2fd88f9bc1564e4b19fa0bb92e500
#
_cell.length_a   1.000
_cell.length_b   1.000
_cell.length_c   1.000
_cell.angle_alpha   90.00
_cell.angle_beta   90.00
_cell.angle_gamma   90.00
#
_symmetry.space_group_name_H-M   'P 1'
#
loop_
_entity.id
_entity.type
_entity.pdbx_description
1 polymer ?
#
loop_
_entity_poly.entity_id
_entity_poly.type
_entity_poly.pdbx_seq_one_letter_code
_entity_poly.pdbx_strand_id
1 'polypeptide(L)'
;METDVKLTKLASCAGCGAKVGAGTLSRMLEGFRTHCDPRLLVGYDKSDDASVYKITDDVAIVQTTDFFPPIVDDPFLYGQIAATNALSDVYAMGGEPKLALNIMCLADKMDDHTVREILRGGYDKAYEAGAIITGGHTIHGAEPIYGLAVTGFVHPEKVLTNSNAKPGDALILTKPLGVGILTTAAKAELVEEALLQKLYRQMATLNKTARDIMLRFRVHSCTDVTGFSLMGHSYEMAQGSGVSVHIESGRVPYHTEALELAEMGFIPAGAYRNRDFVAGGVCVKGNISRAMEDILFDPQTSGGLLIAVDGDDAEACLQALQSEIPCAAQIGYVTKLQENHLILEYAEAPSERCGPFHAADA
;
A
#
# COMPACT_ATOMS: atom_id res chain seq x y z
N MET A 1 -10.20 35.58 11.53
CA MET A 1 -8.91 34.92 11.74
C MET A 1 -9.15 33.46 11.41
N GLU A 2 -8.84 33.04 10.19
CA GLU A 2 -8.79 31.62 9.87
C GLU A 2 -7.75 30.99 10.78
N THR A 3 -8.18 30.18 11.72
CA THR A 3 -7.29 29.33 12.51
C THR A 3 -6.86 28.21 11.58
N ASP A 4 -5.64 28.31 11.08
CA ASP A 4 -4.99 27.27 10.27
C ASP A 4 -4.85 26.01 11.14
N VAL A 5 -5.87 25.16 11.08
CA VAL A 5 -5.97 23.96 11.92
C VAL A 5 -5.05 22.91 11.31
N LYS A 6 -3.91 22.65 11.93
CA LYS A 6 -3.04 21.53 11.53
C LYS A 6 -3.75 20.20 11.77
N LEU A 7 -4.23 19.56 10.70
CA LEU A 7 -4.99 18.31 10.75
C LEU A 7 -4.20 17.19 11.43
N THR A 8 -2.90 17.10 11.18
CA THR A 8 -2.02 16.07 11.78
C THR A 8 -1.90 16.19 13.31
N LYS A 9 -2.21 17.37 13.89
CA LYS A 9 -2.23 17.58 15.35
C LYS A 9 -3.56 17.20 15.99
N LEU A 10 -4.59 16.91 15.19
CA LEU A 10 -5.89 16.46 15.70
C LEU A 10 -5.97 14.93 15.86
N ALA A 11 -4.91 14.20 15.48
CA ALA A 11 -4.88 12.75 15.53
C ALA A 11 -3.62 12.24 16.25
N SER A 12 -3.75 11.15 17.00
CA SER A 12 -2.67 10.48 17.73
C SER A 12 -1.74 9.67 16.81
N CYS A 13 -2.29 9.15 15.71
CA CYS A 13 -1.59 8.39 14.67
C CYS A 13 -1.77 9.06 13.31
N ALA A 14 -1.06 8.61 12.28
CA ALA A 14 -1.14 9.17 10.94
C ALA A 14 -1.20 8.08 9.87
N GLY A 15 -2.04 8.28 8.85
CA GLY A 15 -2.13 7.41 7.68
C GLY A 15 -2.31 5.93 8.03
N CYS A 16 -1.80 5.05 7.17
CA CYS A 16 -1.89 3.59 7.36
C CYS A 16 -1.11 3.07 8.57
N GLY A 17 -0.19 3.86 9.16
CA GLY A 17 0.46 3.52 10.43
C GLY A 17 -0.50 3.43 11.63
N ALA A 18 -1.73 3.93 11.49
CA ALA A 18 -2.81 3.80 12.48
C ALA A 18 -3.49 2.43 12.48
N LYS A 19 -3.28 1.59 11.45
CA LYS A 19 -3.89 0.24 11.36
C LYS A 19 -3.54 -0.61 12.59
N VAL A 20 -4.50 -1.41 13.04
CA VAL A 20 -4.24 -2.45 14.06
C VAL A 20 -3.24 -3.44 13.45
N GLY A 21 -2.20 -3.80 14.21
CA GLY A 21 -1.18 -4.73 13.70
C GLY A 21 -1.79 -6.08 13.29
N ALA A 22 -1.31 -6.64 12.17
CA ALA A 22 -1.87 -7.86 11.54
C ALA A 22 -1.99 -9.03 12.53
N GLY A 23 -0.98 -9.30 13.36
CA GLY A 23 -1.04 -10.36 14.35
C GLY A 23 -2.08 -10.13 15.45
N THR A 24 -2.41 -8.88 15.79
CA THR A 24 -3.48 -8.57 16.75
C THR A 24 -4.83 -8.75 16.10
N LEU A 25 -5.02 -8.28 14.86
CA LEU A 25 -6.26 -8.46 14.10
C LEU A 25 -6.57 -9.94 13.88
N SER A 26 -5.59 -10.74 13.52
CA SER A 26 -5.73 -12.18 13.34
C SER A 26 -6.27 -12.86 14.61
N ARG A 27 -5.71 -12.53 15.78
CA ARG A 27 -6.23 -13.06 17.07
C ARG A 27 -7.66 -12.60 17.40
N MET A 28 -8.02 -11.37 17.03
CA MET A 28 -9.38 -10.84 17.23
C MET A 28 -10.42 -11.55 16.36
N LEU A 29 -10.02 -12.05 15.19
CA LEU A 29 -10.89 -12.73 14.24
C LEU A 29 -10.91 -14.26 14.44
N GLU A 30 -10.05 -14.79 15.31
CA GLU A 30 -9.97 -16.21 15.60
C GLU A 30 -11.31 -16.77 16.15
N GLY A 31 -11.74 -17.89 15.59
CA GLY A 31 -12.96 -18.59 16.03
C GLY A 31 -14.27 -18.06 15.45
N PHE A 32 -14.26 -16.99 14.66
CA PHE A 32 -15.47 -16.60 13.93
C PHE A 32 -15.79 -17.64 12.85
N ARG A 33 -17.07 -18.03 12.79
CA ARG A 33 -17.54 -18.93 11.74
C ARG A 33 -17.68 -18.17 10.44
N THR A 34 -16.96 -18.61 9.40
CA THR A 34 -17.16 -18.15 8.04
C THR A 34 -18.26 -18.96 7.38
N HIS A 35 -19.19 -18.27 6.72
CA HIS A 35 -20.17 -18.93 5.86
C HIS A 35 -19.52 -19.27 4.53
N CYS A 36 -19.64 -20.54 4.08
CA CYS A 36 -19.18 -20.94 2.77
C CYS A 36 -20.25 -20.60 1.72
N ASP A 37 -19.93 -19.69 0.82
CA ASP A 37 -20.68 -19.45 -0.41
C ASP A 37 -19.73 -19.72 -1.59
N PRO A 38 -20.06 -20.65 -2.52
CA PRO A 38 -19.19 -20.96 -3.66
C PRO A 38 -18.96 -19.78 -4.61
N ARG A 39 -19.74 -18.71 -4.50
CA ARG A 39 -19.55 -17.45 -5.22
C ARG A 39 -18.58 -16.48 -4.54
N LEU A 40 -18.25 -16.71 -3.27
CA LEU A 40 -17.18 -15.96 -2.59
C LEU A 40 -15.84 -16.51 -3.08
N LEU A 41 -15.21 -15.80 -4.02
CA LEU A 41 -13.93 -16.19 -4.60
C LEU A 41 -12.76 -15.86 -3.70
N VAL A 42 -12.82 -14.71 -3.00
CA VAL A 42 -11.82 -14.25 -2.05
C VAL A 42 -12.52 -13.70 -0.81
N GLY A 43 -12.14 -14.20 0.36
CA GLY A 43 -12.53 -13.75 1.69
C GLY A 43 -11.32 -13.21 2.45
N TYR A 44 -11.45 -13.01 3.75
CA TYR A 44 -10.38 -12.49 4.60
C TYR A 44 -9.45 -13.57 5.18
N ASP A 45 -9.67 -14.84 4.87
CA ASP A 45 -8.96 -15.99 5.45
C ASP A 45 -7.49 -16.09 5.02
N LYS A 46 -7.12 -15.45 3.92
CA LYS A 46 -5.74 -15.35 3.41
C LYS A 46 -5.16 -13.95 3.47
N SER A 47 -5.82 -13.01 4.15
CA SER A 47 -5.38 -11.61 4.26
C SER A 47 -5.23 -10.91 2.91
N ASP A 48 -6.12 -11.22 1.95
CA ASP A 48 -6.16 -10.54 0.66
C ASP A 48 -6.64 -9.07 0.83
N ASP A 49 -6.28 -8.21 -0.13
CA ASP A 49 -6.53 -6.77 -0.09
C ASP A 49 -8.03 -6.41 -0.11
N ALA A 50 -8.84 -7.23 -0.82
CA ALA A 50 -10.29 -7.02 -0.90
C ALA A 50 -11.05 -8.34 -0.98
N SER A 51 -12.33 -8.30 -0.60
CA SER A 51 -13.23 -9.43 -0.86
C SER A 51 -13.68 -9.45 -2.32
N VAL A 52 -13.83 -10.67 -2.88
CA VAL A 52 -14.30 -10.85 -4.26
C VAL A 52 -15.48 -11.81 -4.30
N TYR A 53 -16.61 -11.33 -4.82
CA TYR A 53 -17.83 -12.11 -4.92
C TYR A 53 -18.33 -12.21 -6.37
N LYS A 54 -18.48 -13.43 -6.87
CA LYS A 54 -18.94 -13.70 -8.24
C LYS A 54 -20.43 -13.41 -8.38
N ILE A 55 -20.80 -12.56 -9.33
CA ILE A 55 -22.19 -12.22 -9.66
C ILE A 55 -22.68 -13.02 -10.84
N THR A 56 -21.90 -13.04 -11.94
CA THR A 56 -22.15 -13.82 -13.15
C THR A 56 -20.88 -14.58 -13.54
N ASP A 57 -20.90 -15.29 -14.66
CA ASP A 57 -19.68 -15.95 -15.16
C ASP A 57 -18.63 -14.96 -15.67
N ASP A 58 -19.03 -13.74 -16.03
CA ASP A 58 -18.15 -12.71 -16.57
C ASP A 58 -17.84 -11.57 -15.58
N VAL A 59 -18.59 -11.47 -14.46
CA VAL A 59 -18.49 -10.34 -13.53
C VAL A 59 -18.39 -10.82 -12.09
N ALA A 60 -17.36 -10.39 -11.40
CA ALA A 60 -17.25 -10.40 -9.95
C ALA A 60 -17.12 -8.98 -9.40
N ILE A 61 -17.66 -8.77 -8.18
CA ILE A 61 -17.50 -7.54 -7.41
C ILE A 61 -16.24 -7.69 -6.58
N VAL A 62 -15.39 -6.66 -6.61
CA VAL A 62 -14.28 -6.42 -5.66
C VAL A 62 -14.76 -5.37 -4.67
N GLN A 63 -14.66 -5.64 -3.38
CA GLN A 63 -15.17 -4.75 -2.35
C GLN A 63 -14.17 -4.58 -1.21
N THR A 64 -13.81 -3.33 -0.93
CA THR A 64 -12.87 -2.96 0.12
C THR A 64 -13.34 -1.73 0.89
N THR A 65 -12.71 -1.50 2.04
CA THR A 65 -12.93 -0.31 2.88
C THR A 65 -11.60 0.07 3.53
N ASP A 66 -11.10 1.25 3.19
CA ASP A 66 -9.89 1.78 3.83
C ASP A 66 -10.07 3.26 4.21
N PHE A 67 -9.67 3.59 5.43
CA PHE A 67 -9.76 4.93 6.02
C PHE A 67 -8.70 5.09 7.11
N PHE A 68 -8.25 6.33 7.32
CA PHE A 68 -7.23 6.62 8.31
C PHE A 68 -7.26 8.08 8.76
N PRO A 69 -6.60 8.43 9.89
CA PRO A 69 -6.44 9.82 10.33
C PRO A 69 -5.44 10.58 9.45
N PRO A 70 -5.45 11.94 9.47
CA PRO A 70 -4.62 12.76 8.62
C PRO A 70 -3.13 12.45 8.68
N ILE A 71 -2.50 12.40 7.50
CA ILE A 71 -1.06 12.22 7.33
C ILE A 71 -0.39 13.52 6.86
N VAL A 72 -1.16 14.48 6.38
CA VAL A 72 -0.75 15.82 5.94
C VAL A 72 -1.69 16.87 6.51
N ASP A 73 -1.24 18.12 6.58
CA ASP A 73 -2.06 19.23 7.11
C ASP A 73 -2.98 19.85 6.04
N ASP A 74 -2.61 19.79 4.76
CA ASP A 74 -3.46 20.24 3.66
C ASP A 74 -4.68 19.33 3.53
N PRO A 75 -5.92 19.86 3.70
CA PRO A 75 -7.12 19.04 3.70
C PRO A 75 -7.47 18.44 2.33
N PHE A 76 -7.20 19.17 1.24
CA PHE A 76 -7.45 18.67 -0.10
C PHE A 76 -6.52 17.49 -0.41
N LEU A 77 -5.25 17.65 -0.11
CA LEU A 77 -4.23 16.61 -0.29
C LEU A 77 -4.50 15.39 0.60
N TYR A 78 -4.93 15.60 1.85
CA TYR A 78 -5.35 14.49 2.73
C TYR A 78 -6.49 13.69 2.10
N GLY A 79 -7.49 14.39 1.55
CA GLY A 79 -8.58 13.75 0.82
C GLY A 79 -8.10 12.93 -0.39
N GLN A 80 -7.17 13.49 -1.18
CA GLN A 80 -6.55 12.79 -2.32
C GLN A 80 -5.82 11.51 -1.87
N ILE A 81 -4.97 11.60 -0.85
CA ILE A 81 -4.16 10.47 -0.37
C ILE A 81 -5.07 9.36 0.18
N ALA A 82 -6.09 9.72 0.97
CA ALA A 82 -7.01 8.75 1.56
C ALA A 82 -7.83 8.01 0.49
N ALA A 83 -8.31 8.72 -0.52
CA ALA A 83 -9.02 8.12 -1.64
C ALA A 83 -8.11 7.24 -2.50
N THR A 84 -6.88 7.71 -2.80
CA THR A 84 -5.88 6.95 -3.56
C THR A 84 -5.57 5.63 -2.89
N ASN A 85 -5.40 5.64 -1.57
CA ASN A 85 -5.13 4.43 -0.79
C ASN A 85 -6.32 3.46 -0.82
N ALA A 86 -7.54 3.93 -0.61
CA ALA A 86 -8.74 3.08 -0.61
C ALA A 86 -9.07 2.47 -2.00
N LEU A 87 -8.68 3.15 -3.08
CA LEU A 87 -8.84 2.65 -4.45
C LEU A 87 -7.79 1.58 -4.80
N SER A 88 -6.67 1.55 -4.09
CA SER A 88 -5.50 0.72 -4.40
C SER A 88 -5.77 -0.77 -4.28
N ASP A 89 -6.52 -1.21 -3.26
CA ASP A 89 -6.90 -2.61 -3.06
C ASP A 89 -7.59 -3.19 -4.30
N VAL A 90 -8.48 -2.40 -4.93
CA VAL A 90 -9.17 -2.84 -6.15
C VAL A 90 -8.17 -3.05 -7.30
N TYR A 91 -7.16 -2.19 -7.42
CA TYR A 91 -6.12 -2.35 -8.43
C TYR A 91 -5.23 -3.55 -8.15
N ALA A 92 -4.88 -3.80 -6.88
CA ALA A 92 -4.10 -4.99 -6.48
C ALA A 92 -4.80 -6.29 -6.86
N MET A 93 -6.14 -6.34 -6.72
CA MET A 93 -6.97 -7.48 -7.12
C MET A 93 -7.19 -7.58 -8.65
N GLY A 94 -6.54 -6.74 -9.47
CA GLY A 94 -6.71 -6.69 -10.92
C GLY A 94 -8.01 -6.02 -11.37
N GLY A 95 -8.80 -5.49 -10.44
CA GLY A 95 -10.11 -4.92 -10.68
C GLY A 95 -10.06 -3.46 -11.18
N GLU A 96 -11.24 -2.95 -11.54
CA GLU A 96 -11.47 -1.57 -11.92
C GLU A 96 -12.47 -0.92 -10.96
N PRO A 97 -12.08 0.11 -10.17
CA PRO A 97 -13.00 0.84 -9.30
C PRO A 97 -14.17 1.45 -10.10
N LYS A 98 -15.39 1.33 -9.58
CA LYS A 98 -16.60 1.85 -10.24
C LYS A 98 -17.45 2.74 -9.33
N LEU A 99 -17.63 2.34 -8.08
CA LEU A 99 -18.44 3.09 -7.12
C LEU A 99 -17.63 3.27 -5.83
N ALA A 100 -17.85 4.42 -5.19
CA ALA A 100 -17.27 4.68 -3.87
C ALA A 100 -18.29 5.38 -2.96
N LEU A 101 -18.16 5.12 -1.66
CA LEU A 101 -18.90 5.78 -0.58
C LEU A 101 -17.88 6.45 0.35
N ASN A 102 -18.10 7.73 0.67
CA ASN A 102 -17.27 8.41 1.67
C ASN A 102 -17.50 7.83 3.07
N ILE A 103 -16.41 7.65 3.81
CA ILE A 103 -16.43 7.37 5.24
C ILE A 103 -15.71 8.52 5.92
N MET A 104 -16.42 9.26 6.79
CA MET A 104 -15.84 10.44 7.43
C MET A 104 -16.20 10.54 8.89
N CYS A 105 -15.20 10.84 9.72
CA CYS A 105 -15.39 11.25 11.10
C CYS A 105 -14.86 12.68 11.27
N LEU A 106 -15.69 13.58 11.81
CA LEU A 106 -15.36 14.99 12.01
C LEU A 106 -14.96 15.23 13.44
N ALA A 107 -13.76 15.80 13.66
CA ALA A 107 -13.39 16.31 14.97
C ALA A 107 -14.01 17.71 15.22
N ASP A 108 -14.31 18.04 16.48
CA ASP A 108 -15.01 19.29 16.86
C ASP A 108 -14.35 20.59 16.37
N LYS A 109 -13.06 20.56 16.04
CA LYS A 109 -12.28 21.73 15.60
C LYS A 109 -12.24 21.92 14.09
N MET A 110 -12.91 21.07 13.33
CA MET A 110 -12.96 21.18 11.87
C MET A 110 -14.11 22.08 11.44
N ASP A 111 -13.81 23.07 10.62
CA ASP A 111 -14.81 23.91 9.98
C ASP A 111 -15.33 23.31 8.66
N ASP A 112 -16.42 23.86 8.15
CA ASP A 112 -17.06 23.38 6.92
C ASP A 112 -16.12 23.49 5.70
N HIS A 113 -15.22 24.46 5.68
CA HIS A 113 -14.25 24.64 4.60
C HIS A 113 -13.25 23.47 4.57
N THR A 114 -12.65 23.15 5.71
CA THR A 114 -11.73 22.02 5.86
C THR A 114 -12.39 20.71 5.43
N VAL A 115 -13.63 20.46 5.90
CA VAL A 115 -14.39 19.25 5.53
C VAL A 115 -14.64 19.20 4.02
N ARG A 116 -15.04 20.33 3.42
CA ARG A 116 -15.28 20.42 1.98
C ARG A 116 -14.03 20.16 1.15
N GLU A 117 -12.88 20.66 1.57
CA GLU A 117 -11.60 20.43 0.87
C GLU A 117 -11.19 18.96 0.94
N ILE A 118 -11.34 18.27 2.09
CA ILE A 118 -11.08 16.83 2.20
C ILE A 118 -11.97 16.07 1.21
N LEU A 119 -13.27 16.33 1.22
CA LEU A 119 -14.19 15.68 0.28
C LEU A 119 -13.80 15.97 -1.17
N ARG A 120 -13.46 17.22 -1.50
CA ARG A 120 -13.04 17.62 -2.86
C ARG A 120 -11.84 16.83 -3.32
N GLY A 121 -10.84 16.63 -2.45
CA GLY A 121 -9.66 15.77 -2.74
C GLY A 121 -10.06 14.33 -3.01
N GLY A 122 -10.98 13.77 -2.22
CA GLY A 122 -11.50 12.42 -2.44
C GLY A 122 -12.25 12.27 -3.77
N TYR A 123 -13.11 13.24 -4.11
CA TYR A 123 -13.82 13.27 -5.40
C TYR A 123 -12.84 13.38 -6.58
N ASP A 124 -11.80 14.20 -6.47
CA ASP A 124 -10.78 14.37 -7.49
C ASP A 124 -10.14 13.01 -7.86
N LYS A 125 -9.69 12.24 -6.87
CA LYS A 125 -9.06 10.94 -7.11
C LYS A 125 -10.04 9.85 -7.52
N ALA A 126 -11.26 9.86 -7.01
CA ALA A 126 -12.28 8.92 -7.47
C ALA A 126 -12.58 9.12 -8.95
N TYR A 127 -12.70 10.36 -9.42
CA TYR A 127 -12.94 10.67 -10.83
C TYR A 127 -11.73 10.37 -11.72
N GLU A 128 -10.51 10.64 -11.26
CA GLU A 128 -9.27 10.21 -11.95
C GLU A 128 -9.22 8.69 -12.13
N ALA A 129 -9.69 7.94 -11.12
CA ALA A 129 -9.81 6.48 -11.19
C ALA A 129 -10.90 6.00 -12.16
N GLY A 130 -11.85 6.86 -12.56
CA GLY A 130 -13.03 6.51 -13.31
C GLY A 130 -14.16 5.96 -12.44
N ALA A 131 -14.09 6.17 -11.12
CA ALA A 131 -15.12 5.79 -10.16
C ALA A 131 -16.05 6.95 -9.83
N ILE A 132 -17.27 6.62 -9.39
CA ILE A 132 -18.31 7.60 -9.01
C ILE A 132 -18.52 7.52 -7.51
N ILE A 133 -18.41 8.65 -6.81
CA ILE A 133 -18.83 8.76 -5.41
C ILE A 133 -20.35 8.94 -5.39
N THR A 134 -21.05 7.98 -4.76
CA THR A 134 -22.52 7.91 -4.77
C THR A 134 -23.15 8.26 -3.43
N GLY A 135 -22.35 8.65 -2.44
CA GLY A 135 -22.81 9.00 -1.10
C GLY A 135 -21.76 8.71 -0.05
N GLY A 136 -22.20 8.33 1.13
CA GLY A 136 -21.32 7.98 2.23
C GLY A 136 -21.96 8.14 3.59
N HIS A 137 -21.15 8.07 4.64
CA HIS A 137 -21.57 8.23 6.03
C HIS A 137 -20.61 9.13 6.79
N THR A 138 -21.14 10.10 7.52
CA THR A 138 -20.37 11.08 8.27
C THR A 138 -20.86 11.12 9.71
N ILE A 139 -19.93 11.06 10.67
CA ILE A 139 -20.20 11.14 12.10
C ILE A 139 -19.29 12.16 12.78
N HIS A 140 -19.61 12.57 13.99
CA HIS A 140 -18.71 13.29 14.88
C HIS A 140 -17.88 12.32 15.72
N GLY A 141 -16.63 12.67 16.01
CA GLY A 141 -15.72 11.89 16.85
C GLY A 141 -14.55 12.70 17.38
N ALA A 142 -13.69 12.06 18.14
CA ALA A 142 -12.54 12.71 18.79
C ALA A 142 -11.43 13.10 17.80
N GLU A 143 -11.22 12.31 16.76
CA GLU A 143 -10.16 12.50 15.76
C GLU A 143 -10.77 12.50 14.36
N PRO A 144 -10.21 13.30 13.42
CA PRO A 144 -10.65 13.26 12.04
C PRO A 144 -10.23 11.95 11.37
N ILE A 145 -11.14 11.36 10.63
CA ILE A 145 -10.91 10.16 9.82
C ILE A 145 -11.57 10.36 8.46
N TYR A 146 -10.88 9.98 7.39
CA TYR A 146 -11.44 9.97 6.07
C TYR A 146 -10.94 8.77 5.25
N GLY A 147 -11.78 8.27 4.39
CA GLY A 147 -11.52 7.22 3.44
C GLY A 147 -12.75 6.84 2.64
N LEU A 148 -12.68 5.73 1.94
CA LEU A 148 -13.74 5.25 1.07
C LEU A 148 -14.05 3.77 1.34
N ALA A 149 -15.33 3.41 1.15
CA ALA A 149 -15.71 2.05 0.80
C ALA A 149 -15.81 1.99 -0.72
N VAL A 150 -15.03 1.13 -1.35
CA VAL A 150 -14.91 1.04 -2.81
C VAL A 150 -15.48 -0.26 -3.32
N THR A 151 -16.27 -0.17 -4.40
CA THR A 151 -16.73 -1.30 -5.18
C THR A 151 -16.12 -1.22 -6.58
N GLY A 152 -15.39 -2.26 -6.96
CA GLY A 152 -14.84 -2.45 -8.29
C GLY A 152 -15.39 -3.69 -8.97
N PHE A 153 -15.07 -3.86 -10.25
CA PHE A 153 -15.42 -5.04 -11.04
C PHE A 153 -14.17 -5.70 -11.61
N VAL A 154 -14.23 -7.01 -11.70
CA VAL A 154 -13.19 -7.84 -12.31
C VAL A 154 -13.86 -9.06 -12.97
N HIS A 155 -13.25 -9.61 -14.02
CA HIS A 155 -13.67 -10.91 -14.53
C HIS A 155 -13.27 -12.00 -13.53
N PRO A 156 -14.15 -12.95 -13.15
CA PRO A 156 -13.86 -13.96 -12.12
C PRO A 156 -12.57 -14.75 -12.34
N GLU A 157 -12.22 -15.04 -13.60
CA GLU A 157 -10.99 -15.78 -13.96
C GLU A 157 -9.72 -14.90 -13.98
N LYS A 158 -9.86 -13.58 -13.83
CA LYS A 158 -8.76 -12.60 -13.86
C LYS A 158 -8.50 -11.96 -12.50
N VAL A 159 -9.12 -12.49 -11.45
CA VAL A 159 -8.88 -12.05 -10.08
C VAL A 159 -7.43 -12.34 -9.71
N LEU A 160 -6.70 -11.32 -9.30
CA LEU A 160 -5.41 -11.48 -8.67
C LEU A 160 -5.61 -11.58 -7.15
N THR A 161 -4.82 -12.43 -6.51
CA THR A 161 -4.78 -12.58 -5.06
C THR A 161 -3.35 -12.39 -4.57
N ASN A 162 -3.19 -12.08 -3.30
CA ASN A 162 -1.87 -12.04 -2.67
C ASN A 162 -1.31 -13.45 -2.37
N SER A 163 -2.04 -14.50 -2.65
CA SER A 163 -1.77 -15.88 -2.21
C SER A 163 -1.62 -16.90 -3.35
N ASN A 164 -1.15 -16.47 -4.52
CA ASN A 164 -0.97 -17.33 -5.70
C ASN A 164 0.41 -17.21 -6.37
N ALA A 165 1.40 -16.64 -5.66
CA ALA A 165 2.77 -16.55 -6.17
C ALA A 165 3.36 -17.94 -6.41
N LYS A 166 4.16 -18.09 -7.47
CA LYS A 166 4.72 -19.37 -7.91
C LYS A 166 6.25 -19.37 -7.87
N PRO A 167 6.87 -20.52 -7.59
CA PRO A 167 8.33 -20.66 -7.75
C PRO A 167 8.76 -20.30 -9.17
N GLY A 168 9.72 -19.41 -9.29
CA GLY A 168 10.21 -18.86 -10.56
C GLY A 168 9.68 -17.45 -10.87
N ASP A 169 8.71 -16.94 -10.11
CA ASP A 169 8.25 -15.57 -10.27
C ASP A 169 9.32 -14.56 -9.88
N ALA A 170 9.38 -13.45 -10.61
CA ALA A 170 10.09 -12.24 -10.21
C ALA A 170 9.14 -11.33 -9.42
N LEU A 171 9.70 -10.60 -8.46
CA LEU A 171 8.97 -9.63 -7.64
C LEU A 171 9.32 -8.21 -8.07
N ILE A 172 8.31 -7.43 -8.44
CA ILE A 172 8.45 -6.03 -8.87
C ILE A 172 7.70 -5.13 -7.90
N LEU A 173 8.36 -4.06 -7.42
CA LEU A 173 7.76 -3.01 -6.58
C LEU A 173 7.64 -1.73 -7.40
N THR A 174 6.48 -1.05 -7.34
CA THR A 174 6.16 0.08 -8.24
C THR A 174 6.28 1.47 -7.64
N LYS A 175 6.47 1.61 -6.32
CA LYS A 175 6.74 2.90 -5.65
C LYS A 175 7.86 2.73 -4.62
N PRO A 176 8.69 3.76 -4.38
CA PRO A 176 9.75 3.71 -3.38
C PRO A 176 9.19 3.70 -1.95
N LEU A 177 9.96 3.10 -1.03
CA LEU A 177 9.68 3.04 0.42
C LEU A 177 10.18 4.28 1.16
N GLY A 178 9.82 4.39 2.45
CA GLY A 178 10.29 5.43 3.36
C GLY A 178 9.21 6.44 3.77
N VAL A 179 7.95 6.24 3.38
CA VAL A 179 6.83 7.16 3.65
C VAL A 179 6.63 7.36 5.15
N GLY A 180 6.62 6.29 5.95
CA GLY A 180 6.38 6.38 7.38
C GLY A 180 7.51 7.07 8.14
N ILE A 181 8.77 6.78 7.79
CA ILE A 181 9.96 7.43 8.34
C ILE A 181 9.94 8.93 8.03
N LEU A 182 9.74 9.29 6.75
CA LEU A 182 9.72 10.68 6.31
C LEU A 182 8.57 11.47 6.94
N THR A 183 7.36 10.91 7.02
CA THR A 183 6.23 11.59 7.66
C THR A 183 6.39 11.69 9.17
N THR A 184 7.09 10.75 9.80
CA THR A 184 7.45 10.83 11.23
C THR A 184 8.45 11.95 11.47
N ALA A 185 9.49 12.07 10.65
CA ALA A 185 10.49 13.15 10.73
C ALA A 185 9.89 14.52 10.36
N ALA A 186 8.92 14.57 9.44
CA ALA A 186 8.21 15.79 9.07
C ALA A 186 7.45 16.41 10.25
N LYS A 187 6.90 15.61 11.16
CA LYS A 187 6.27 16.10 12.40
C LYS A 187 7.27 16.82 13.33
N ALA A 188 8.55 16.48 13.21
CA ALA A 188 9.65 17.15 13.92
C ALA A 188 10.31 18.27 13.10
N GLU A 189 9.72 18.65 11.95
CA GLU A 189 10.20 19.71 11.04
C GLU A 189 11.62 19.44 10.48
N LEU A 190 11.99 18.15 10.30
CA LEU A 190 13.32 17.73 9.83
C LEU A 190 13.37 17.35 8.34
N VAL A 191 12.26 17.51 7.62
CA VAL A 191 12.17 17.17 6.19
C VAL A 191 11.97 18.44 5.38
N GLU A 192 12.77 18.62 4.34
CA GLU A 192 12.68 19.78 3.45
C GLU A 192 11.36 19.76 2.66
N GLU A 193 10.80 20.95 2.43
CA GLU A 193 9.51 21.13 1.74
C GLU A 193 9.48 20.47 0.35
N ALA A 194 10.58 20.59 -0.41
CA ALA A 194 10.68 19.98 -1.75
C ALA A 194 10.53 18.44 -1.71
N LEU A 195 11.12 17.80 -0.69
CA LEU A 195 10.99 16.37 -0.48
C LEU A 195 9.58 16.00 -0.01
N LEU A 196 8.98 16.80 0.87
CA LEU A 196 7.59 16.59 1.30
C LEU A 196 6.63 16.65 0.12
N GLN A 197 6.77 17.62 -0.77
CA GLN A 197 5.94 17.74 -1.97
C GLN A 197 6.12 16.55 -2.92
N LYS A 198 7.33 16.00 -3.05
CA LYS A 198 7.59 14.77 -3.80
C LYS A 198 6.89 13.56 -3.17
N LEU A 199 7.00 13.42 -1.85
CA LEU A 199 6.37 12.35 -1.08
C LEU A 199 4.84 12.41 -1.19
N TYR A 200 4.27 13.62 -1.08
CA TYR A 200 2.83 13.85 -1.19
C TYR A 200 2.29 13.48 -2.57
N ARG A 201 2.99 13.87 -3.64
CA ARG A 201 2.64 13.44 -5.00
C ARG A 201 2.67 11.93 -5.14
N GLN A 202 3.70 11.26 -4.62
CA GLN A 202 3.76 9.78 -4.62
C GLN A 202 2.53 9.17 -3.94
N MET A 203 2.15 9.64 -2.74
CA MET A 203 0.99 9.12 -2.01
C MET A 203 -0.33 9.40 -2.74
N ALA A 204 -0.45 10.51 -3.46
CA ALA A 204 -1.62 10.87 -4.24
C ALA A 204 -1.65 10.24 -5.64
N THR A 205 -0.62 9.47 -6.04
CA THR A 205 -0.58 8.79 -7.35
C THR A 205 -1.29 7.45 -7.29
N LEU A 206 -2.31 7.25 -8.16
CA LEU A 206 -3.05 6.00 -8.27
C LEU A 206 -2.17 4.84 -8.76
N ASN A 207 -2.42 3.64 -8.25
CA ASN A 207 -1.82 2.40 -8.75
C ASN A 207 -2.46 1.90 -10.06
N LYS A 208 -3.34 2.71 -10.69
CA LYS A 208 -4.04 2.38 -11.93
C LYS A 208 -3.11 2.05 -13.08
N THR A 209 -2.10 2.90 -13.35
CA THR A 209 -1.13 2.68 -14.43
C THR A 209 -0.36 1.38 -14.24
N ALA A 210 0.08 1.10 -13.02
CA ALA A 210 0.75 -0.16 -12.69
C ALA A 210 -0.15 -1.36 -12.98
N ARG A 211 -1.43 -1.31 -12.55
CA ARG A 211 -2.43 -2.35 -12.81
C ARG A 211 -2.67 -2.53 -14.30
N ASP A 212 -2.87 -1.46 -15.07
CA ASP A 212 -3.15 -1.52 -16.49
C ASP A 212 -1.99 -2.12 -17.31
N ILE A 213 -0.75 -1.91 -16.82
CA ILE A 213 0.45 -2.49 -17.43
C ILE A 213 0.61 -3.96 -17.04
N MET A 214 0.56 -4.30 -15.74
CA MET A 214 0.82 -5.66 -15.26
C MET A 214 -0.17 -6.68 -15.85
N LEU A 215 -1.42 -6.29 -16.10
CA LEU A 215 -2.44 -7.19 -16.69
C LEU A 215 -2.16 -7.60 -18.14
N ARG A 216 -1.13 -7.07 -18.78
CA ARG A 216 -0.67 -7.49 -20.13
C ARG A 216 0.28 -8.70 -20.05
N PHE A 217 0.70 -9.10 -18.87
CA PHE A 217 1.70 -10.12 -18.59
C PHE A 217 1.11 -11.23 -17.72
N ARG A 218 1.83 -12.33 -17.55
CA ARG A 218 1.43 -13.44 -16.69
C ARG A 218 1.74 -13.10 -15.23
N VAL A 219 0.87 -12.34 -14.58
CA VAL A 219 0.95 -12.04 -13.15
C VAL A 219 0.23 -13.16 -12.38
N HIS A 220 0.91 -13.75 -11.39
CA HIS A 220 0.36 -14.80 -10.57
C HIS A 220 -0.18 -14.28 -9.24
N SER A 221 0.45 -13.25 -8.66
CA SER A 221 0.03 -12.68 -7.39
C SER A 221 0.33 -11.18 -7.36
N CYS A 222 -0.49 -10.44 -6.64
CA CYS A 222 -0.30 -9.00 -6.44
C CYS A 222 -0.90 -8.58 -5.09
N THR A 223 -0.31 -7.58 -4.47
CA THR A 223 -0.84 -6.84 -3.31
C THR A 223 -0.32 -5.41 -3.37
N ASP A 224 -0.95 -4.47 -2.69
CA ASP A 224 -0.35 -3.15 -2.48
C ASP A 224 0.46 -3.12 -1.17
N VAL A 225 1.50 -2.31 -1.15
CA VAL A 225 2.39 -2.20 0.02
C VAL A 225 1.94 -1.01 0.87
N THR A 226 1.24 -1.30 1.96
CA THR A 226 0.68 -0.29 2.85
C THR A 226 1.15 -0.43 4.31
N GLY A 227 0.25 -0.39 5.27
CA GLY A 227 0.55 -0.29 6.69
C GLY A 227 1.37 -1.44 7.29
N PHE A 228 1.33 -2.63 6.68
CA PHE A 228 2.11 -3.78 7.14
C PHE A 228 3.53 -3.83 6.56
N SER A 229 3.92 -2.83 5.79
CA SER A 229 5.24 -2.69 5.15
C SER A 229 5.51 -3.67 4.02
N LEU A 230 6.64 -3.47 3.30
CA LEU A 230 7.07 -4.43 2.29
C LEU A 230 7.25 -5.83 2.91
N MET A 231 7.91 -5.92 4.07
CA MET A 231 8.20 -7.22 4.69
C MET A 231 6.93 -7.93 5.17
N GLY A 232 5.95 -7.22 5.73
CA GLY A 232 4.69 -7.82 6.18
C GLY A 232 3.86 -8.35 5.01
N HIS A 233 3.64 -7.53 3.97
CA HIS A 233 2.88 -7.95 2.78
C HIS A 233 3.59 -9.06 1.99
N SER A 234 4.93 -9.02 1.90
CA SER A 234 5.71 -10.12 1.31
C SER A 234 5.57 -11.42 2.11
N TYR A 235 5.49 -11.33 3.45
CA TYR A 235 5.28 -12.49 4.32
C TYR A 235 3.89 -13.10 4.14
N GLU A 236 2.84 -12.25 4.06
CA GLU A 236 1.47 -12.68 3.76
C GLU A 236 1.40 -13.38 2.41
N MET A 237 2.01 -12.79 1.36
CA MET A 237 2.12 -13.39 0.03
C MET A 237 2.82 -14.75 0.06
N ALA A 238 3.95 -14.86 0.73
CA ALA A 238 4.73 -16.09 0.83
C ALA A 238 3.95 -17.19 1.58
N GLN A 239 3.35 -16.85 2.71
CA GLN A 239 2.59 -17.76 3.55
C GLN A 239 1.32 -18.23 2.86
N GLY A 240 0.54 -17.30 2.28
CA GLY A 240 -0.69 -17.60 1.55
C GLY A 240 -0.47 -18.47 0.31
N SER A 241 0.69 -18.32 -0.35
CA SER A 241 1.10 -19.08 -1.55
C SER A 241 1.82 -20.39 -1.23
N GLY A 242 2.28 -20.61 0.02
CA GLY A 242 3.05 -21.80 0.40
C GLY A 242 4.44 -21.85 -0.24
N VAL A 243 5.11 -20.70 -0.37
CA VAL A 243 6.40 -20.53 -1.04
C VAL A 243 7.39 -19.80 -0.14
N SER A 244 8.64 -19.64 -0.60
CA SER A 244 9.59 -18.69 -0.04
C SER A 244 9.77 -17.51 -0.96
N VAL A 245 9.57 -16.30 -0.42
CA VAL A 245 9.80 -15.01 -1.07
C VAL A 245 11.19 -14.52 -0.67
N HIS A 246 12.01 -14.16 -1.64
CA HIS A 246 13.33 -13.59 -1.47
C HIS A 246 13.29 -12.09 -1.80
N ILE A 247 13.74 -11.24 -0.87
CA ILE A 247 13.87 -9.80 -1.06
C ILE A 247 15.36 -9.44 -1.06
N GLU A 248 15.83 -8.84 -2.14
CA GLU A 248 17.18 -8.35 -2.34
C GLU A 248 17.27 -6.89 -1.88
N SER A 249 17.77 -6.66 -0.66
CA SER A 249 17.72 -5.35 0.02
C SER A 249 18.29 -4.18 -0.80
N GLY A 250 19.36 -4.40 -1.54
CA GLY A 250 19.98 -3.35 -2.36
C GLY A 250 19.21 -2.98 -3.63
N ARG A 251 18.23 -3.79 -4.04
CA ARG A 251 17.38 -3.53 -5.21
C ARG A 251 16.06 -2.85 -4.87
N VAL A 252 15.70 -2.78 -3.58
CA VAL A 252 14.46 -2.13 -3.15
C VAL A 252 14.57 -0.62 -3.35
N PRO A 253 13.66 0.01 -4.11
CA PRO A 253 13.64 1.47 -4.25
C PRO A 253 13.15 2.13 -2.95
N TYR A 254 13.83 3.17 -2.50
CA TYR A 254 13.45 3.95 -1.32
C TYR A 254 13.92 5.41 -1.46
N HIS A 255 13.31 6.30 -0.71
CA HIS A 255 13.77 7.68 -0.57
C HIS A 255 15.09 7.70 0.21
N THR A 256 16.16 8.19 -0.40
CA THR A 256 17.53 8.13 0.17
C THR A 256 17.62 8.82 1.52
N GLU A 257 16.87 9.89 1.71
CA GLU A 257 16.81 10.67 2.95
C GLU A 257 16.19 9.87 4.11
N ALA A 258 15.35 8.87 3.80
CA ALA A 258 14.79 7.99 4.82
C ALA A 258 15.86 7.14 5.52
N LEU A 259 16.99 6.84 4.84
CA LEU A 259 18.06 6.06 5.44
C LEU A 259 18.74 6.82 6.58
N GLU A 260 19.10 8.10 6.35
CA GLU A 260 19.72 8.96 7.37
C GLU A 260 18.77 9.19 8.55
N LEU A 261 17.49 9.41 8.27
CA LEU A 261 16.48 9.61 9.31
C LEU A 261 16.24 8.32 10.12
N ALA A 262 16.32 7.14 9.50
CA ALA A 262 16.26 5.87 10.19
C ALA A 262 17.48 5.68 11.11
N GLU A 263 18.69 6.03 10.66
CA GLU A 263 19.91 6.03 11.50
C GLU A 263 19.77 6.96 12.71
N MET A 264 19.08 8.10 12.56
CA MET A 264 18.76 9.02 13.63
C MET A 264 17.64 8.52 14.56
N GLY A 265 16.94 7.43 14.23
CA GLY A 265 15.90 6.82 15.05
C GLY A 265 14.48 7.32 14.79
N PHE A 266 14.20 8.02 13.68
CA PHE A 266 12.85 8.46 13.31
C PHE A 266 12.02 7.29 12.75
N ILE A 267 11.79 6.27 13.58
CA ILE A 267 11.09 5.05 13.20
C ILE A 267 9.65 5.10 13.71
N PRO A 268 8.64 5.01 12.82
CA PRO A 268 7.25 4.97 13.26
C PRO A 268 6.94 3.71 14.05
N ALA A 269 6.04 3.82 15.05
CA ALA A 269 5.66 2.69 15.90
C ALA A 269 5.10 1.49 15.11
N GLY A 270 4.55 1.72 13.93
CA GLY A 270 4.10 0.69 12.99
C GLY A 270 5.22 -0.26 12.56
N ALA A 271 6.43 0.24 12.36
CA ALA A 271 7.58 -0.57 11.94
C ALA A 271 7.95 -1.66 12.96
N TYR A 272 7.87 -1.34 14.24
CA TYR A 272 8.10 -2.33 15.31
C TYR A 272 7.02 -3.42 15.30
N ARG A 273 5.74 -3.05 15.16
CA ARG A 273 4.64 -4.02 15.07
C ARG A 273 4.74 -4.92 13.84
N ASN A 274 5.18 -4.37 12.71
CA ASN A 274 5.42 -5.11 11.48
C ASN A 274 6.56 -6.11 11.65
N ARG A 275 7.62 -5.73 12.35
CA ARG A 275 8.75 -6.61 12.69
C ARG A 275 8.30 -7.76 13.59
N ASP A 276 7.52 -7.47 14.62
CA ASP A 276 6.97 -8.48 15.53
C ASP A 276 6.04 -9.47 14.80
N PHE A 277 5.27 -8.98 13.81
CA PHE A 277 4.35 -9.83 13.03
C PHE A 277 5.09 -10.91 12.22
N VAL A 278 6.22 -10.57 11.59
CA VAL A 278 6.98 -11.52 10.79
C VAL A 278 8.05 -12.26 11.60
N ALA A 279 8.20 -11.95 12.90
CA ALA A 279 9.21 -12.57 13.76
C ALA A 279 9.07 -14.11 13.77
N GLY A 280 10.15 -14.80 13.48
CA GLY A 280 10.18 -16.27 13.36
C GLY A 280 9.84 -16.81 11.96
N GLY A 281 9.34 -15.98 11.05
CA GLY A 281 9.08 -16.36 9.65
C GLY A 281 10.03 -15.75 8.63
N VAL A 282 10.99 -14.92 9.09
CA VAL A 282 12.01 -14.28 8.26
C VAL A 282 13.41 -14.78 8.57
N CYS A 283 14.19 -15.07 7.52
CA CYS A 283 15.63 -15.33 7.58
C CYS A 283 16.37 -14.16 6.95
N VAL A 284 17.30 -13.54 7.68
CA VAL A 284 18.18 -12.48 7.16
C VAL A 284 19.52 -13.06 6.78
N LYS A 285 19.93 -12.92 5.52
CA LYS A 285 21.21 -13.40 4.99
C LYS A 285 22.13 -12.23 4.59
N GLY A 286 23.33 -12.24 5.10
CA GLY A 286 24.32 -11.19 4.85
C GLY A 286 24.25 -10.04 5.86
N ASN A 287 25.02 -8.98 5.61
CA ASN A 287 25.14 -7.85 6.53
C ASN A 287 24.26 -6.67 6.05
N ILE A 288 23.03 -6.66 6.48
CA ILE A 288 22.06 -5.58 6.18
C ILE A 288 22.07 -4.61 7.36
N SER A 289 22.24 -3.30 7.06
CA SER A 289 22.23 -2.30 8.12
C SER A 289 20.87 -2.21 8.81
N ARG A 290 20.86 -1.87 10.10
CA ARG A 290 19.62 -1.71 10.86
C ARG A 290 18.68 -0.68 10.22
N ALA A 291 19.24 0.43 9.74
CA ALA A 291 18.47 1.47 9.07
C ALA A 291 17.79 0.97 7.78
N MET A 292 18.49 0.14 6.98
CA MET A 292 17.89 -0.48 5.81
C MET A 292 16.77 -1.48 6.19
N GLU A 293 16.97 -2.28 7.23
CA GLU A 293 15.88 -3.11 7.74
C GLU A 293 14.68 -2.26 8.20
N ASP A 294 14.93 -1.14 8.89
CA ASP A 294 13.86 -0.25 9.34
C ASP A 294 13.06 0.35 8.17
N ILE A 295 13.71 0.65 7.03
CA ILE A 295 13.04 1.04 5.78
C ILE A 295 12.16 -0.09 5.24
N LEU A 296 12.63 -1.33 5.25
CA LEU A 296 11.88 -2.48 4.75
C LEU A 296 10.64 -2.80 5.60
N PHE A 297 10.70 -2.48 6.90
CA PHE A 297 9.59 -2.60 7.86
C PHE A 297 8.75 -1.33 8.01
N ASP A 298 9.11 -0.24 7.30
CA ASP A 298 8.43 1.04 7.38
C ASP A 298 7.00 0.95 6.84
N PRO A 299 5.94 1.32 7.62
CA PRO A 299 4.59 1.36 7.12
C PRO A 299 4.45 2.39 6.00
N GLN A 300 3.88 1.99 4.87
CA GLN A 300 3.60 2.88 3.75
C GLN A 300 2.14 3.34 3.80
N THR A 301 1.89 4.56 3.37
CA THR A 301 0.55 5.07 3.08
C THR A 301 0.46 5.28 1.58
N SER A 302 -0.54 4.67 0.95
CA SER A 302 -0.71 4.68 -0.51
C SER A 302 0.57 4.25 -1.26
N GLY A 303 1.16 3.14 -0.82
CA GLY A 303 2.36 2.57 -1.44
C GLY A 303 2.12 1.97 -2.81
N GLY A 304 3.15 1.38 -3.39
CA GLY A 304 3.10 0.75 -4.71
C GLY A 304 2.56 -0.67 -4.68
N LEU A 305 2.32 -1.24 -5.85
CA LEU A 305 2.01 -2.65 -6.00
C LEU A 305 3.29 -3.49 -5.86
N LEU A 306 3.18 -4.61 -5.16
CA LEU A 306 4.12 -5.72 -5.14
C LEU A 306 3.56 -6.81 -6.07
N ILE A 307 4.21 -7.03 -7.19
CA ILE A 307 3.73 -7.87 -8.29
C ILE A 307 4.63 -9.09 -8.40
N ALA A 308 4.05 -10.30 -8.31
CA ALA A 308 4.72 -11.55 -8.64
C ALA A 308 4.37 -11.93 -10.09
N VAL A 309 5.32 -11.75 -10.98
CA VAL A 309 5.19 -11.98 -12.42
C VAL A 309 6.02 -13.19 -12.84
N ASP A 310 5.50 -14.01 -13.75
CA ASP A 310 6.19 -15.16 -14.34
C ASP A 310 7.59 -14.75 -14.83
N GLY A 311 8.62 -15.55 -14.49
CA GLY A 311 10.02 -15.20 -14.77
C GLY A 311 10.31 -14.94 -16.25
N ASP A 312 9.60 -15.60 -17.17
CA ASP A 312 9.78 -15.38 -18.62
C ASP A 312 9.24 -14.01 -19.07
N ASP A 313 8.28 -13.43 -18.34
CA ASP A 313 7.67 -12.14 -18.63
C ASP A 313 8.31 -10.99 -17.82
N ALA A 314 9.16 -11.30 -16.84
CA ALA A 314 9.65 -10.36 -15.83
C ALA A 314 10.36 -9.13 -16.43
N GLU A 315 11.30 -9.34 -17.36
CA GLU A 315 12.04 -8.25 -17.98
C GLU A 315 11.14 -7.35 -18.83
N ALA A 316 10.27 -7.93 -19.64
CA ALA A 316 9.34 -7.18 -20.48
C ALA A 316 8.32 -6.39 -19.64
N CYS A 317 7.81 -7.00 -18.54
CA CYS A 317 6.92 -6.34 -17.59
C CYS A 317 7.63 -5.16 -16.90
N LEU A 318 8.84 -5.37 -16.41
CA LEU A 318 9.63 -4.31 -15.76
C LEU A 318 9.91 -3.15 -16.72
N GLN A 319 10.33 -3.41 -17.94
CA GLN A 319 10.57 -2.36 -18.95
C GLN A 319 9.28 -1.58 -19.27
N ALA A 320 8.14 -2.28 -19.42
CA ALA A 320 6.85 -1.63 -19.65
C ALA A 320 6.42 -0.77 -18.44
N LEU A 321 6.65 -1.24 -17.20
CA LEU A 321 6.39 -0.45 -16.01
C LEU A 321 7.31 0.76 -15.93
N GLN A 322 8.61 0.62 -16.17
CA GLN A 322 9.57 1.70 -16.08
C GLN A 322 9.35 2.82 -17.11
N SER A 323 8.72 2.53 -18.24
CA SER A 323 8.35 3.56 -19.22
C SER A 323 7.37 4.61 -18.69
N GLU A 324 6.49 4.22 -17.75
CA GLU A 324 5.48 5.07 -17.13
C GLU A 324 5.75 5.33 -15.63
N ILE A 325 6.45 4.42 -14.98
CA ILE A 325 6.76 4.43 -13.56
C ILE A 325 8.27 4.18 -13.39
N PRO A 326 9.11 5.21 -13.58
CA PRO A 326 10.57 5.04 -13.64
C PRO A 326 11.20 4.43 -12.37
N CYS A 327 10.53 4.53 -11.22
CA CYS A 327 10.99 3.94 -9.96
C CYS A 327 10.61 2.47 -9.79
N ALA A 328 9.87 1.86 -10.72
CA ALA A 328 9.58 0.43 -10.65
C ALA A 328 10.87 -0.40 -10.71
N ALA A 329 11.00 -1.37 -9.83
CA ALA A 329 12.21 -2.18 -9.72
C ALA A 329 11.87 -3.64 -9.43
N GLN A 330 12.64 -4.55 -10.02
CA GLN A 330 12.65 -5.94 -9.58
C GLN A 330 13.44 -6.02 -8.29
N ILE A 331 12.77 -6.43 -7.21
CA ILE A 331 13.30 -6.42 -5.85
C ILE A 331 13.59 -7.80 -5.29
N GLY A 332 13.29 -8.85 -6.04
CA GLY A 332 13.45 -10.21 -5.55
C GLY A 332 12.81 -11.25 -6.45
N TYR A 333 12.59 -12.42 -5.89
CA TYR A 333 12.08 -13.59 -6.61
C TYR A 333 11.41 -14.60 -5.66
N VAL A 334 10.71 -15.57 -6.23
CA VAL A 334 9.98 -16.60 -5.50
C VAL A 334 10.59 -17.98 -5.75
N THR A 335 10.73 -18.79 -4.69
CA THR A 335 11.21 -20.17 -4.77
C THR A 335 10.21 -21.15 -4.14
N LYS A 336 10.41 -22.45 -4.34
CA LYS A 336 9.74 -23.46 -3.52
C LYS A 336 10.01 -23.18 -2.06
N LEU A 337 9.03 -23.49 -1.20
CA LEU A 337 9.13 -23.30 0.24
C LEU A 337 10.43 -23.90 0.79
N GLN A 338 11.20 -23.06 1.47
CA GLN A 338 12.38 -23.39 2.21
C GLN A 338 12.07 -23.44 3.72
N GLU A 339 13.09 -23.29 4.59
CA GLU A 339 12.87 -23.25 6.04
C GLU A 339 12.02 -22.05 6.50
N ASN A 340 12.14 -20.91 5.80
CA ASN A 340 11.40 -19.68 6.09
C ASN A 340 10.59 -19.22 4.89
N HIS A 341 9.42 -18.66 5.14
CA HIS A 341 8.57 -18.06 4.11
C HIS A 341 9.19 -16.80 3.51
N LEU A 342 9.91 -16.01 4.31
CA LEU A 342 10.52 -14.76 3.88
C LEU A 342 12.02 -14.79 4.10
N ILE A 343 12.79 -14.49 3.05
CA ILE A 343 14.24 -14.47 3.06
C ILE A 343 14.70 -13.09 2.61
N LEU A 344 15.31 -12.35 3.52
CA LEU A 344 15.90 -11.06 3.24
C LEU A 344 17.39 -11.24 2.95
N GLU A 345 17.82 -10.90 1.74
CA GLU A 345 19.18 -11.10 1.28
C GLU A 345 19.90 -9.77 1.08
N TYR A 346 21.18 -9.72 1.47
CA TYR A 346 22.04 -8.62 1.07
C TYR A 346 22.30 -8.70 -0.43
N ALA A 347 22.08 -7.58 -1.14
CA ALA A 347 22.52 -7.39 -2.51
C ALA A 347 23.16 -6.01 -2.64
N GLU A 348 24.21 -5.90 -3.45
CA GLU A 348 24.76 -4.59 -3.78
C GLU A 348 23.73 -3.81 -4.61
N ALA A 349 23.60 -2.51 -4.29
CA ALA A 349 22.73 -1.64 -5.08
C ALA A 349 23.20 -1.59 -6.54
N PRO A 350 22.28 -1.62 -7.52
CA PRO A 350 22.64 -1.36 -8.92
C PRO A 350 23.41 -0.05 -9.03
N SER A 351 24.39 0.01 -9.94
CA SER A 351 25.25 1.19 -10.16
C SER A 351 24.49 2.45 -10.59
N GLU A 352 23.25 2.30 -11.07
CA GLU A 352 22.35 3.40 -11.42
C GLU A 352 21.11 3.36 -10.51
N ARG A 353 21.01 4.33 -9.59
CA ARG A 353 19.79 4.56 -8.80
C ARG A 353 18.80 5.38 -9.62
N CYS A 354 17.52 5.08 -9.50
CA CYS A 354 16.44 5.79 -10.17
C CYS A 354 16.60 7.31 -10.03
N GLY A 355 16.52 8.00 -11.17
CA GLY A 355 16.40 9.44 -11.25
C GLY A 355 15.14 9.96 -10.52
N PRO A 356 14.98 11.29 -10.42
CA PRO A 356 13.84 11.87 -9.72
C PRO A 356 12.52 11.39 -10.35
N PHE A 357 11.57 11.09 -9.50
CA PHE A 357 10.20 10.75 -9.88
C PHE A 357 9.60 11.94 -10.66
N HIS A 358 9.47 11.81 -11.96
CA HIS A 358 8.74 12.75 -12.80
C HIS A 358 7.30 12.23 -12.95
N ALA A 359 6.35 12.84 -12.22
CA ALA A 359 4.97 12.76 -12.62
C ALA A 359 4.87 13.45 -13.99
N ALA A 360 4.33 12.78 -15.00
CA ALA A 360 4.00 13.42 -16.26
C ALA A 360 3.11 14.63 -15.96
N ASP A 361 3.51 15.80 -16.49
CA ASP A 361 2.69 17.01 -16.44
C ASP A 361 1.36 16.72 -17.14
N ALA A 362 0.25 16.67 -16.39
CA ALA A 362 -1.11 16.61 -16.88
C ALA A 362 -1.97 17.61 -16.12
#